data_8d9fbf1c8fbc69ad97453feb0908e74f
#
_entry.id   8d9fbf1c8fbc69ad97453feb0908e74f
#
_cell.length_a   1.000
_cell.length_b   1.000
_cell.length_c   1.000
_cell.angle_alpha   90.00
_cell.angle_beta   90.00
_cell.angle_gamma   90.00
#
_symmetry.space_group_name_H-M   'P 1'
#
loop_
_entity.id
_entity.type
_entity.pdbx_description
1 polymer ?
#
loop_
_entity_poly.entity_id
_entity_poly.type
_entity_poly.pdbx_seq_one_letter_code
_entity_poly.pdbx_strand_id
1 'polypeptide(L)'
;MLAIMVIAAFYKLPYYVSAPGSAEVISDYVTVEDGQETKGEFMFTTVRMGRANIYSYLWAKVADYHKIYQLNEVRSEDETDEEYSVRQLKLMDESQNTAILNAYRKAGYEATVMMDGIYILHVGEDTPAEGNLKAGDRILEVDGKAITSQKFFVNHVSSKKAGDKVNLKVEREDETLEKTITLKRLKETGNIGIGITLVEDRTVKTEPEVEFNTETIGGPSAGLMFSLEIYNQLTDIDYTAGKKIAGTGTIAEDGTVGPIGGIDQKIVAADEEGAEIFFAPNEEGAKDSDYQIAVKTAKEIGSDMTIVPVDTFDDAVGYLEKMIQ
;
A
#
# COMPACT_ATOMS: atom_id res chain seq x y z
N MET A 1 7.18 33.20 25.23
CA MET A 1 7.65 31.81 25.19
C MET A 1 6.57 30.81 24.74
N LEU A 2 5.37 30.78 25.35
CA LEU A 2 4.30 29.86 24.97
C LEU A 2 3.90 29.95 23.50
N ALA A 3 3.74 31.18 22.95
CA ALA A 3 3.40 31.40 21.55
C ALA A 3 4.46 30.84 20.57
N ILE A 4 5.74 30.93 20.88
CA ILE A 4 6.84 30.40 20.07
C ILE A 4 6.80 28.86 20.08
N MET A 5 6.51 28.24 21.23
CA MET A 5 6.38 26.79 21.36
C MET A 5 5.19 26.26 20.52
N VAL A 6 4.07 26.99 20.54
CA VAL A 6 2.89 26.64 19.73
C VAL A 6 3.22 26.75 18.24
N ILE A 7 3.84 27.85 17.80
CA ILE A 7 4.23 28.04 16.40
C ILE A 7 5.18 26.91 15.96
N ALA A 8 6.18 26.55 16.79
CA ALA A 8 7.13 25.48 16.49
C ALA A 8 6.47 24.10 16.33
N ALA A 9 5.35 23.85 17.00
CA ALA A 9 4.60 22.60 16.89
C ALA A 9 3.82 22.48 15.57
N PHE A 10 3.34 23.61 15.02
CA PHE A 10 2.54 23.61 13.79
C PHE A 10 3.34 23.98 12.54
N TYR A 11 4.55 24.52 12.67
CA TYR A 11 5.39 24.85 11.53
C TYR A 11 5.94 23.60 10.88
N LYS A 12 5.46 23.30 9.66
CA LYS A 12 5.89 22.12 8.87
C LYS A 12 7.23 22.42 8.18
N LEU A 13 8.23 21.60 8.47
CA LEU A 13 9.53 21.62 7.79
C LEU A 13 9.46 20.90 6.43
N PRO A 14 10.43 21.15 5.51
CA PRO A 14 10.52 20.42 4.23
C PRO A 14 11.14 19.01 4.42
N TYR A 15 10.71 18.31 5.46
CA TYR A 15 11.17 16.97 5.83
C TYR A 15 10.00 16.10 6.25
N TYR A 16 10.17 14.79 6.10
CA TYR A 16 9.39 13.76 6.76
C TYR A 16 10.21 13.12 7.87
N VAL A 17 9.54 12.70 8.91
CA VAL A 17 10.10 11.85 9.96
C VAL A 17 9.36 10.53 9.96
N SER A 18 10.11 9.42 9.95
CA SER A 18 9.56 8.10 10.22
C SER A 18 10.06 7.56 11.56
N ALA A 19 9.24 6.74 12.19
CA ALA A 19 9.50 6.10 13.48
C ALA A 19 8.90 4.68 13.48
N PRO A 20 9.32 3.78 14.39
CA PRO A 20 8.63 2.51 14.61
C PRO A 20 7.12 2.74 14.79
N GLY A 21 6.31 1.92 14.13
CA GLY A 21 4.86 1.93 14.22
C GLY A 21 4.38 0.93 15.26
N SER A 22 3.57 -0.03 14.83
CA SER A 22 3.02 -1.13 15.60
C SER A 22 3.03 -2.41 14.77
N ALA A 23 2.90 -3.56 15.41
CA ALA A 23 2.49 -4.79 14.75
C ALA A 23 1.01 -5.03 15.08
N GLU A 24 0.20 -5.14 14.05
CA GLU A 24 -1.26 -5.21 14.18
C GLU A 24 -1.75 -6.61 13.81
N VAL A 25 -2.65 -7.17 14.59
CA VAL A 25 -3.25 -8.48 14.35
C VAL A 25 -4.15 -8.40 13.11
N ILE A 26 -3.89 -9.24 12.11
CA ILE A 26 -4.54 -9.10 10.80
C ILE A 26 -6.01 -9.50 10.83
N SER A 27 -6.40 -10.46 11.67
CA SER A 27 -7.80 -10.89 11.79
C SER A 27 -8.74 -9.78 12.30
N ASP A 28 -8.21 -8.70 12.89
CA ASP A 28 -8.98 -7.50 13.23
C ASP A 28 -9.32 -6.64 12.01
N TYR A 29 -8.63 -6.85 10.89
CA TYR A 29 -8.71 -6.06 9.65
C TYR A 29 -9.19 -6.86 8.44
N VAL A 30 -9.06 -8.18 8.47
CA VAL A 30 -9.36 -9.08 7.34
C VAL A 30 -10.22 -10.24 7.82
N THR A 31 -11.37 -10.41 7.19
CA THR A 31 -12.30 -11.51 7.50
C THR A 31 -12.69 -12.21 6.21
N VAL A 32 -12.57 -13.53 6.20
CA VAL A 32 -13.12 -14.40 5.15
C VAL A 32 -14.44 -14.97 5.64
N GLU A 33 -15.49 -14.92 4.81
CA GLU A 33 -16.80 -15.49 5.13
C GLU A 33 -16.65 -16.99 5.46
N ASP A 34 -17.22 -17.43 6.57
CA ASP A 34 -17.07 -18.81 7.10
C ASP A 34 -15.60 -19.25 7.32
N GLY A 35 -14.65 -18.31 7.39
CA GLY A 35 -13.25 -18.58 7.64
C GLY A 35 -13.00 -19.18 9.02
N GLN A 36 -11.97 -20.04 9.13
CA GLN A 36 -11.64 -20.64 10.42
C GLN A 36 -11.01 -19.66 11.40
N GLU A 37 -11.30 -19.82 12.68
CA GLU A 37 -10.59 -19.14 13.78
C GLU A 37 -9.24 -19.81 14.03
N THR A 38 -8.22 -18.99 14.33
CA THR A 38 -6.85 -19.43 14.60
C THR A 38 -6.51 -19.36 16.08
N LYS A 39 -5.54 -20.14 16.55
CA LYS A 39 -5.06 -20.11 17.93
C LYS A 39 -3.94 -19.10 18.16
N GLY A 40 -3.19 -18.80 17.12
CA GLY A 40 -2.16 -17.77 17.12
C GLY A 40 -2.56 -16.61 16.22
N GLU A 41 -1.62 -15.74 15.89
CA GLU A 41 -1.88 -14.46 15.25
C GLU A 41 -0.89 -14.24 14.09
N PHE A 42 -1.41 -13.85 12.92
CA PHE A 42 -0.59 -13.18 11.92
C PHE A 42 -0.68 -11.66 12.15
N MET A 43 0.46 -10.98 12.04
CA MET A 43 0.55 -9.55 12.23
C MET A 43 1.27 -8.88 11.06
N PHE A 44 0.74 -7.76 10.57
CA PHE A 44 1.49 -6.87 9.69
C PHE A 44 2.13 -5.74 10.50
N THR A 45 3.25 -5.22 10.00
CA THR A 45 3.98 -4.17 10.69
C THR A 45 3.88 -2.84 9.97
N THR A 46 3.77 -1.75 10.74
CA THR A 46 3.65 -0.38 10.26
C THR A 46 4.88 0.46 10.58
N VAL A 47 5.03 1.57 9.89
CA VAL A 47 5.90 2.68 10.26
C VAL A 47 5.06 3.94 10.39
N ARG A 48 5.30 4.72 11.43
CA ARG A 48 4.67 6.03 11.55
C ARG A 48 5.46 7.03 10.73
N MET A 49 4.86 7.63 9.72
CA MET A 49 5.49 8.63 8.88
C MET A 49 4.64 9.90 8.83
N GLY A 50 5.28 11.07 8.95
CA GLY A 50 4.58 12.33 8.87
C GLY A 50 5.49 13.52 8.59
N ARG A 51 4.88 14.64 8.13
CA ARG A 51 5.61 15.90 7.95
C ARG A 51 6.22 16.36 9.26
N ALA A 52 7.52 16.62 9.20
CA ALA A 52 8.28 17.08 10.37
C ALA A 52 7.83 18.46 10.83
N ASN A 53 7.65 18.64 12.12
CA ASN A 53 7.74 19.93 12.79
C ASN A 53 9.08 20.06 13.51
N ILE A 54 9.34 21.21 14.12
CA ILE A 54 10.64 21.44 14.80
C ILE A 54 10.91 20.40 15.90
N TYR A 55 9.89 20.00 16.65
CA TYR A 55 10.05 19.03 17.74
C TYR A 55 10.32 17.62 17.23
N SER A 56 9.52 17.13 16.27
CA SER A 56 9.72 15.79 15.71
C SER A 56 11.05 15.69 14.97
N TYR A 57 11.48 16.75 14.29
CA TYR A 57 12.78 16.79 13.63
C TYR A 57 13.96 16.69 14.62
N LEU A 58 13.90 17.47 15.72
CA LEU A 58 14.96 17.41 16.75
C LEU A 58 14.96 16.07 17.50
N TRP A 59 13.77 15.54 17.77
CA TRP A 59 13.62 14.22 18.40
C TRP A 59 14.20 13.12 17.51
N ALA A 60 13.90 13.12 16.23
CA ALA A 60 14.40 12.12 15.30
C ALA A 60 15.93 12.10 15.14
N LYS A 61 16.64 13.16 15.56
CA LYS A 61 18.11 13.19 15.55
C LYS A 61 18.76 12.44 16.71
N VAL A 62 18.01 12.17 17.77
CA VAL A 62 18.54 11.58 19.01
C VAL A 62 17.82 10.28 19.40
N ALA A 63 16.66 10.02 18.84
CA ALA A 63 15.89 8.82 19.10
C ALA A 63 16.33 7.69 18.15
N ASP A 64 16.51 6.49 18.72
CA ASP A 64 16.87 5.31 17.95
C ASP A 64 15.76 4.93 16.95
N TYR A 65 16.15 4.36 15.82
CA TYR A 65 15.25 3.93 14.75
C TYR A 65 14.30 5.02 14.20
N HIS A 66 14.61 6.31 14.43
CA HIS A 66 13.94 7.42 13.78
C HIS A 66 14.74 7.87 12.56
N LYS A 67 14.07 8.14 11.44
CA LYS A 67 14.72 8.58 10.18
C LYS A 67 14.13 9.90 9.71
N ILE A 68 14.98 10.71 9.10
CA ILE A 68 14.61 11.99 8.51
C ILE A 68 14.83 11.88 7.02
N TYR A 69 13.78 12.14 6.25
CA TYR A 69 13.80 12.15 4.78
C TYR A 69 13.55 13.56 4.27
N GLN A 70 14.17 13.92 3.17
CA GLN A 70 13.80 15.14 2.45
C GLN A 70 12.43 14.94 1.80
N LEU A 71 11.72 16.05 1.55
CA LEU A 71 10.38 16.00 0.97
C LEU A 71 10.35 15.22 -0.34
N ASN A 72 11.33 15.45 -1.22
CA ASN A 72 11.47 14.83 -2.54
C ASN A 72 11.93 13.37 -2.51
N GLU A 73 12.32 12.82 -1.35
CA GLU A 73 12.60 11.39 -1.17
C GLU A 73 11.33 10.58 -0.90
N VAL A 74 10.26 11.24 -0.45
CA VAL A 74 9.00 10.60 -0.06
C VAL A 74 7.90 10.82 -1.10
N ARG A 75 7.87 12.00 -1.70
CA ARG A 75 6.87 12.38 -2.70
C ARG A 75 7.46 13.32 -3.75
N SER A 76 6.77 13.46 -4.89
CA SER A 76 7.11 14.46 -5.91
C SER A 76 6.95 15.89 -5.37
N GLU A 77 7.70 16.85 -5.93
CA GLU A 77 7.69 18.25 -5.47
C GLU A 77 6.30 18.91 -5.64
N ASP A 78 5.58 18.52 -6.68
CA ASP A 78 4.24 18.98 -7.05
C ASP A 78 3.10 18.19 -6.37
N GLU A 79 3.39 17.06 -5.71
CA GLU A 79 2.40 16.26 -5.00
C GLU A 79 2.04 16.89 -3.65
N THR A 80 0.76 17.11 -3.38
CA THR A 80 0.26 17.61 -2.10
C THR A 80 0.27 16.54 -1.00
N ASP A 81 0.09 16.94 0.28
CA ASP A 81 -0.06 15.98 1.39
C ASP A 81 -1.33 15.10 1.20
N GLU A 82 -2.38 15.66 0.60
CA GLU A 82 -3.63 14.96 0.31
C GLU A 82 -3.46 13.93 -0.80
N GLU A 83 -2.82 14.30 -1.91
CA GLU A 83 -2.53 13.38 -3.02
C GLU A 83 -1.61 12.24 -2.59
N TYR A 84 -0.60 12.53 -1.75
CA TYR A 84 0.22 11.50 -1.13
C TYR A 84 -0.63 10.50 -0.34
N SER A 85 -1.57 10.98 0.48
CA SER A 85 -2.46 10.13 1.26
C SER A 85 -3.35 9.27 0.35
N VAL A 86 -3.96 9.87 -0.67
CA VAL A 86 -4.77 9.16 -1.69
C VAL A 86 -3.95 8.06 -2.36
N ARG A 87 -2.71 8.36 -2.75
CA ARG A 87 -1.81 7.38 -3.35
C ARG A 87 -1.47 6.23 -2.40
N GLN A 88 -1.20 6.51 -1.12
CA GLN A 88 -0.90 5.48 -0.13
C GLN A 88 -2.11 4.55 0.11
N LEU A 89 -3.32 5.09 0.20
CA LEU A 89 -4.54 4.30 0.33
C LEU A 89 -4.77 3.43 -0.92
N LYS A 90 -4.58 3.99 -2.11
CA LYS A 90 -4.72 3.20 -3.35
C LYS A 90 -3.69 2.08 -3.48
N LEU A 91 -2.46 2.29 -3.03
CA LEU A 91 -1.45 1.24 -2.95
C LEU A 91 -1.84 0.13 -1.96
N MET A 92 -2.54 0.47 -0.87
CA MET A 92 -3.09 -0.52 0.05
C MET A 92 -4.20 -1.35 -0.62
N ASP A 93 -5.15 -0.72 -1.32
CA ASP A 93 -6.22 -1.42 -2.04
C ASP A 93 -5.65 -2.41 -3.06
N GLU A 94 -4.66 -2.01 -3.86
CA GLU A 94 -3.99 -2.90 -4.82
C GLU A 94 -3.25 -4.06 -4.12
N SER A 95 -2.67 -3.80 -2.96
CA SER A 95 -2.01 -4.83 -2.13
C SER A 95 -3.02 -5.87 -1.62
N GLN A 96 -4.20 -5.42 -1.18
CA GLN A 96 -5.30 -6.29 -0.75
C GLN A 96 -5.83 -7.15 -1.91
N ASN A 97 -6.11 -6.54 -3.06
CA ASN A 97 -6.54 -7.24 -4.26
C ASN A 97 -5.53 -8.33 -4.66
N THR A 98 -4.24 -8.01 -4.63
CA THR A 98 -3.18 -8.96 -4.97
C THR A 98 -3.06 -10.06 -3.91
N ALA A 99 -3.25 -9.73 -2.64
CA ALA A 99 -3.26 -10.71 -1.55
C ALA A 99 -4.40 -11.73 -1.71
N ILE A 100 -5.61 -11.27 -2.02
CA ILE A 100 -6.75 -12.15 -2.33
C ILE A 100 -6.40 -13.11 -3.47
N LEU A 101 -5.88 -12.59 -4.60
CA LEU A 101 -5.55 -13.41 -5.77
C LEU A 101 -4.54 -14.51 -5.44
N ASN A 102 -3.51 -14.21 -4.65
CA ASN A 102 -2.49 -15.20 -4.25
C ASN A 102 -3.07 -16.25 -3.30
N ALA A 103 -3.80 -15.82 -2.27
CA ALA A 103 -4.38 -16.72 -1.27
C ALA A 103 -5.41 -17.68 -1.89
N TYR A 104 -6.35 -17.14 -2.70
CA TYR A 104 -7.38 -17.95 -3.36
C TYR A 104 -6.79 -18.95 -4.35
N ARG A 105 -5.85 -18.49 -5.17
CA ARG A 105 -5.12 -19.39 -6.10
C ARG A 105 -4.42 -20.54 -5.35
N LYS A 106 -3.76 -20.23 -4.23
CA LYS A 106 -3.06 -21.22 -3.41
C LYS A 106 -4.02 -22.19 -2.74
N ALA A 107 -5.17 -21.72 -2.27
CA ALA A 107 -6.22 -22.53 -1.66
C ALA A 107 -7.07 -23.31 -2.67
N GLY A 108 -6.91 -23.04 -3.99
CA GLY A 108 -7.66 -23.69 -5.05
C GLY A 108 -9.06 -23.13 -5.30
N TYR A 109 -9.34 -21.92 -4.83
CA TYR A 109 -10.57 -21.19 -5.08
C TYR A 109 -10.44 -20.25 -6.30
N GLU A 110 -11.57 -19.89 -6.90
CA GLU A 110 -11.63 -18.93 -8.00
C GLU A 110 -11.77 -17.49 -7.46
N ALA A 111 -11.08 -16.55 -8.11
CA ALA A 111 -11.19 -15.12 -7.87
C ALA A 111 -11.34 -14.39 -9.20
N THR A 112 -12.30 -13.48 -9.28
CA THR A 112 -12.61 -12.75 -10.52
C THR A 112 -12.23 -11.28 -10.37
N VAL A 113 -11.31 -10.80 -11.21
CA VAL A 113 -10.92 -9.39 -11.27
C VAL A 113 -11.94 -8.61 -12.08
N MET A 114 -12.49 -7.56 -11.50
CA MET A 114 -13.39 -6.61 -12.16
C MET A 114 -12.69 -5.28 -12.35
N MET A 115 -12.93 -4.63 -13.51
CA MET A 115 -12.45 -3.28 -13.79
C MET A 115 -13.52 -2.27 -13.37
N ASP A 116 -13.23 -1.43 -12.39
CA ASP A 116 -14.17 -0.45 -11.86
C ASP A 116 -13.98 0.94 -12.50
N GLY A 117 -12.80 1.20 -13.07
CA GLY A 117 -12.53 2.45 -13.75
C GLY A 117 -11.05 2.84 -13.75
N ILE A 118 -10.82 4.13 -13.87
CA ILE A 118 -9.50 4.77 -13.74
C ILE A 118 -9.51 5.63 -12.49
N TYR A 119 -8.59 5.36 -11.58
CA TYR A 119 -8.40 6.15 -10.37
C TYR A 119 -7.35 7.24 -10.59
N ILE A 120 -7.66 8.47 -10.20
CA ILE A 120 -6.77 9.64 -10.36
C ILE A 120 -5.91 9.78 -9.11
N LEU A 121 -4.60 9.67 -9.28
CA LEU A 121 -3.63 9.87 -8.20
C LEU A 121 -3.18 11.33 -8.05
N HIS A 122 -3.07 12.05 -9.19
CA HIS A 122 -2.60 13.44 -9.20
C HIS A 122 -3.18 14.18 -10.41
N VAL A 123 -3.40 15.48 -10.26
CA VAL A 123 -3.84 16.39 -11.31
C VAL A 123 -2.76 17.46 -11.52
N GLY A 124 -2.14 17.45 -12.71
CA GLY A 124 -1.05 18.36 -13.03
C GLY A 124 -1.49 19.83 -13.10
N GLU A 125 -0.61 20.74 -12.67
CA GLU A 125 -0.80 22.18 -12.75
C GLU A 125 -0.84 22.64 -14.22
N ASP A 126 -1.55 23.71 -14.52
CA ASP A 126 -1.75 24.27 -15.87
C ASP A 126 -2.34 23.28 -16.90
N THR A 127 -2.99 22.20 -16.46
CA THR A 127 -3.59 21.18 -17.31
C THR A 127 -5.11 21.35 -17.47
N PRO A 128 -5.73 20.70 -18.51
CA PRO A 128 -7.18 20.71 -18.67
C PRO A 128 -7.97 20.11 -17.52
N ALA A 129 -7.38 19.19 -16.76
CA ALA A 129 -8.01 18.55 -15.62
C ALA A 129 -8.09 19.46 -14.40
N GLU A 130 -7.17 20.43 -14.28
CA GLU A 130 -7.10 21.36 -13.16
C GLU A 130 -8.43 22.10 -12.94
N GLY A 131 -8.91 22.10 -11.69
CA GLY A 131 -10.20 22.69 -11.32
C GLY A 131 -11.45 21.90 -11.75
N ASN A 132 -11.31 20.83 -12.56
CA ASN A 132 -12.40 19.95 -12.98
C ASN A 132 -12.36 18.60 -12.26
N LEU A 133 -11.17 18.03 -12.14
CA LEU A 133 -10.90 16.75 -11.50
C LEU A 133 -9.99 16.96 -10.28
N LYS A 134 -9.96 15.97 -9.39
CA LYS A 134 -9.04 15.92 -8.24
C LYS A 134 -8.50 14.51 -8.03
N ALA A 135 -7.42 14.38 -7.27
CA ALA A 135 -6.97 13.08 -6.77
C ALA A 135 -8.08 12.42 -5.95
N GLY A 136 -8.22 11.12 -6.09
CA GLY A 136 -9.33 10.37 -5.50
C GLY A 136 -10.57 10.23 -6.40
N ASP A 137 -10.67 10.97 -7.51
CA ASP A 137 -11.74 10.75 -8.48
C ASP A 137 -11.55 9.42 -9.22
N ARG A 138 -12.65 8.70 -9.46
CA ARG A 138 -12.71 7.51 -10.31
C ARG A 138 -13.43 7.83 -11.62
N ILE A 139 -12.78 7.66 -12.77
CA ILE A 139 -13.40 7.82 -14.09
C ILE A 139 -14.04 6.49 -14.48
N LEU A 140 -15.36 6.47 -14.59
CA LEU A 140 -16.15 5.29 -14.95
C LEU A 140 -16.34 5.15 -16.49
N GLU A 141 -16.56 6.30 -17.16
CA GLU A 141 -16.83 6.33 -18.60
C GLU A 141 -16.11 7.50 -19.28
N VAL A 142 -15.77 7.30 -20.55
CA VAL A 142 -15.27 8.36 -21.47
C VAL A 142 -16.12 8.39 -22.74
N ASP A 143 -16.72 9.53 -23.05
CA ASP A 143 -17.66 9.73 -24.17
C ASP A 143 -18.75 8.65 -24.24
N GLY A 144 -19.35 8.30 -23.09
CA GLY A 144 -20.43 7.30 -22.94
C GLY A 144 -19.97 5.84 -23.10
N LYS A 145 -18.66 5.58 -23.10
CA LYS A 145 -18.08 4.22 -23.13
C LYS A 145 -17.47 3.89 -21.77
N ALA A 146 -17.88 2.74 -21.22
CA ALA A 146 -17.28 2.24 -19.98
C ALA A 146 -15.78 2.03 -20.12
N ILE A 147 -15.03 2.31 -19.07
CA ILE A 147 -13.59 2.07 -18.99
C ILE A 147 -13.35 0.56 -18.88
N THR A 148 -12.56 0.00 -19.77
CA THR A 148 -12.19 -1.43 -19.78
C THR A 148 -10.73 -1.66 -19.48
N SER A 149 -9.89 -0.62 -19.55
CA SER A 149 -8.47 -0.63 -19.18
C SER A 149 -7.90 0.78 -19.21
N GLN A 150 -6.78 1.00 -18.54
CA GLN A 150 -5.99 2.22 -18.67
C GLN A 150 -5.60 2.50 -20.13
N LYS A 151 -5.17 1.45 -20.82
CA LYS A 151 -4.79 1.55 -22.24
C LYS A 151 -5.94 2.03 -23.12
N PHE A 152 -7.15 1.52 -22.90
CA PHE A 152 -8.35 1.97 -23.60
C PHE A 152 -8.57 3.47 -23.40
N PHE A 153 -8.56 3.95 -22.15
CA PHE A 153 -8.76 5.35 -21.80
C PHE A 153 -7.70 6.26 -22.46
N VAL A 154 -6.42 5.93 -22.27
CA VAL A 154 -5.29 6.71 -22.81
C VAL A 154 -5.37 6.77 -24.35
N ASN A 155 -5.62 5.65 -25.02
CA ASN A 155 -5.76 5.62 -26.48
C ASN A 155 -6.96 6.42 -26.96
N HIS A 156 -8.10 6.34 -26.27
CA HIS A 156 -9.31 7.09 -26.64
C HIS A 156 -9.04 8.60 -26.57
N VAL A 157 -8.43 9.08 -25.50
CA VAL A 157 -8.12 10.51 -25.31
C VAL A 157 -7.03 10.98 -26.29
N SER A 158 -5.94 10.22 -26.44
CA SER A 158 -4.80 10.60 -27.29
C SER A 158 -5.10 10.54 -28.79
N SER A 159 -6.12 9.79 -29.22
CA SER A 159 -6.57 9.74 -30.63
C SER A 159 -7.28 11.01 -31.11
N LYS A 160 -7.68 11.88 -30.18
CA LYS A 160 -8.36 13.15 -30.46
C LYS A 160 -7.34 14.28 -30.73
N LYS A 161 -7.87 15.47 -31.08
CA LYS A 161 -7.05 16.66 -31.34
C LYS A 161 -7.10 17.66 -30.20
N ALA A 162 -6.07 18.50 -30.09
CA ALA A 162 -6.13 19.66 -29.18
C ALA A 162 -7.33 20.54 -29.58
N GLY A 163 -8.13 20.93 -28.56
CA GLY A 163 -9.39 21.67 -28.73
C GLY A 163 -10.64 20.78 -28.78
N ASP A 164 -10.51 19.46 -29.00
CA ASP A 164 -11.64 18.54 -28.90
C ASP A 164 -12.06 18.41 -27.43
N LYS A 165 -13.30 17.98 -27.23
CA LYS A 165 -13.85 17.74 -25.89
C LYS A 165 -13.96 16.25 -25.63
N VAL A 166 -13.77 15.87 -24.36
CA VAL A 166 -14.12 14.55 -23.82
C VAL A 166 -15.16 14.76 -22.71
N ASN A 167 -16.15 13.89 -22.69
CA ASN A 167 -17.12 13.81 -21.61
C ASN A 167 -16.75 12.64 -20.71
N LEU A 168 -16.58 12.91 -19.43
CA LEU A 168 -16.20 11.93 -18.41
C LEU A 168 -17.35 11.76 -17.43
N LYS A 169 -17.69 10.52 -17.14
CA LYS A 169 -18.51 10.18 -15.99
C LYS A 169 -17.57 9.83 -14.85
N VAL A 170 -17.64 10.57 -13.77
CA VAL A 170 -16.68 10.52 -12.65
C VAL A 170 -17.45 10.24 -11.37
N GLU A 171 -16.93 9.33 -10.58
CA GLU A 171 -17.37 9.13 -9.19
C GLU A 171 -16.43 9.88 -8.24
N ARG A 172 -17.01 10.62 -7.31
CA ARG A 172 -16.31 11.40 -6.27
C ARG A 172 -17.09 11.32 -4.98
N GLU A 173 -16.51 10.74 -3.92
CA GLU A 173 -17.19 10.63 -2.61
C GLU A 173 -18.64 10.07 -2.75
N ASP A 174 -18.76 8.95 -3.48
CA ASP A 174 -20.01 8.26 -3.80
C ASP A 174 -21.02 9.05 -4.67
N GLU A 175 -20.66 10.24 -5.13
CA GLU A 175 -21.46 11.03 -6.07
C GLU A 175 -21.01 10.86 -7.51
N THR A 176 -21.94 10.64 -8.41
CA THR A 176 -21.66 10.59 -9.86
C THR A 176 -21.75 11.98 -10.48
N LEU A 177 -20.68 12.41 -11.12
CA LEU A 177 -20.53 13.72 -11.77
C LEU A 177 -20.26 13.57 -13.26
N GLU A 178 -20.84 14.45 -14.06
CA GLU A 178 -20.51 14.61 -15.48
C GLU A 178 -19.53 15.77 -15.66
N LYS A 179 -18.38 15.51 -16.29
CA LYS A 179 -17.35 16.51 -16.57
C LYS A 179 -17.04 16.57 -18.06
N THR A 180 -17.05 17.76 -18.64
CA THR A 180 -16.61 17.99 -20.01
C THR A 180 -15.28 18.72 -20.00
N ILE A 181 -14.24 18.10 -20.52
CA ILE A 181 -12.87 18.63 -20.51
C ILE A 181 -12.39 18.89 -21.93
N THR A 182 -11.85 20.08 -22.19
CA THR A 182 -11.26 20.43 -23.49
C THR A 182 -9.80 19.99 -23.51
N LEU A 183 -9.45 19.11 -24.44
CA LEU A 183 -8.11 18.54 -24.57
C LEU A 183 -7.07 19.57 -24.99
N LYS A 184 -5.87 19.44 -24.44
CA LYS A 184 -4.70 20.26 -24.84
C LYS A 184 -3.51 19.34 -25.15
N ARG A 185 -2.52 19.89 -25.85
CA ARG A 185 -1.19 19.30 -25.92
C ARG A 185 -0.48 19.58 -24.59
N LEU A 186 -0.18 18.53 -23.86
CA LEU A 186 0.49 18.61 -22.57
C LEU A 186 1.96 19.02 -22.75
N LYS A 187 2.44 19.98 -21.94
CA LYS A 187 3.80 20.52 -22.06
C LYS A 187 4.88 19.47 -21.76
N GLU A 188 4.61 18.62 -20.78
CA GLU A 188 5.57 17.62 -20.28
C GLU A 188 5.77 16.44 -21.23
N THR A 189 4.69 15.89 -21.75
CA THR A 189 4.73 14.68 -22.59
C THR A 189 4.64 14.97 -24.09
N GLY A 190 4.19 16.16 -24.48
CA GLY A 190 3.89 16.51 -25.88
C GLY A 190 2.64 15.83 -26.45
N ASN A 191 1.96 15.00 -25.69
CA ASN A 191 0.78 14.26 -26.09
C ASN A 191 -0.51 15.09 -25.92
N ILE A 192 -1.58 14.69 -26.63
CA ILE A 192 -2.93 15.21 -26.38
C ILE A 192 -3.48 14.49 -25.15
N GLY A 193 -4.00 15.27 -24.18
CA GLY A 193 -4.47 14.69 -22.93
C GLY A 193 -5.18 15.70 -22.04
N ILE A 194 -5.51 15.24 -20.84
CA ILE A 194 -6.14 16.05 -19.78
C ILE A 194 -5.18 16.41 -18.65
N GLY A 195 -4.04 15.74 -18.51
CA GLY A 195 -2.99 16.05 -17.51
C GLY A 195 -3.28 15.48 -16.13
N ILE A 196 -3.44 14.17 -16.05
CA ILE A 196 -3.60 13.43 -14.80
C ILE A 196 -2.57 12.30 -14.71
N THR A 197 -2.15 11.96 -13.49
CA THR A 197 -1.54 10.67 -13.18
C THR A 197 -2.64 9.72 -12.74
N LEU A 198 -2.64 8.51 -13.32
CA LEU A 198 -3.77 7.60 -13.17
C LEU A 198 -3.31 6.14 -13.04
N VAL A 199 -4.13 5.32 -12.40
CA VAL A 199 -3.99 3.86 -12.33
C VAL A 199 -5.32 3.20 -12.64
N GLU A 200 -5.29 1.89 -12.97
CA GLU A 200 -6.50 1.09 -13.03
C GLU A 200 -7.10 0.95 -11.65
N ASP A 201 -8.43 1.03 -11.58
CA ASP A 201 -9.16 0.70 -10.36
C ASP A 201 -9.86 -0.64 -10.56
N ARG A 202 -9.57 -1.57 -9.67
CA ARG A 202 -9.98 -2.98 -9.79
C ARG A 202 -10.50 -3.46 -8.46
N THR A 203 -11.48 -4.34 -8.50
CA THR A 203 -11.97 -5.11 -7.35
C THR A 203 -11.86 -6.60 -7.65
N VAL A 204 -11.53 -7.38 -6.65
CA VAL A 204 -11.50 -8.85 -6.76
C VAL A 204 -12.74 -9.39 -6.08
N LYS A 205 -13.59 -10.10 -6.84
CA LYS A 205 -14.75 -10.81 -6.32
C LYS A 205 -14.42 -12.26 -6.07
N THR A 206 -14.81 -12.77 -4.92
CA THR A 206 -14.50 -14.09 -4.42
C THR A 206 -15.73 -14.76 -3.81
N GLU A 207 -15.67 -16.09 -3.71
CA GLU A 207 -16.58 -16.92 -2.93
C GLU A 207 -15.75 -18.03 -2.26
N PRO A 208 -15.67 -18.06 -0.91
CA PRO A 208 -16.26 -17.15 0.08
C PRO A 208 -15.79 -15.69 -0.07
N GLU A 209 -16.52 -14.71 0.46
CA GLU A 209 -16.20 -13.29 0.35
C GLU A 209 -15.11 -12.89 1.35
N VAL A 210 -14.26 -11.92 0.97
CA VAL A 210 -13.23 -11.32 1.84
C VAL A 210 -13.57 -9.87 2.10
N GLU A 211 -13.63 -9.49 3.37
CA GLU A 211 -13.83 -8.12 3.80
C GLU A 211 -12.55 -7.54 4.43
N PHE A 212 -12.24 -6.27 4.09
CA PHE A 212 -11.14 -5.51 4.68
C PHE A 212 -11.64 -4.27 5.42
N ASN A 213 -11.04 -3.99 6.56
CA ASN A 213 -11.29 -2.79 7.37
C ASN A 213 -9.97 -2.05 7.65
N THR A 214 -9.39 -1.45 6.62
CA THR A 214 -8.06 -0.80 6.67
C THR A 214 -8.10 0.69 6.34
N GLU A 215 -9.23 1.35 6.55
CA GLU A 215 -9.56 2.71 6.08
C GLU A 215 -8.47 3.78 6.30
N THR A 216 -7.64 3.62 7.33
CA THR A 216 -6.60 4.61 7.69
C THR A 216 -5.17 4.11 7.45
N ILE A 217 -5.00 2.87 6.96
CA ILE A 217 -3.70 2.25 6.75
C ILE A 217 -3.33 2.34 5.28
N GLY A 218 -2.17 2.92 4.98
CA GLY A 218 -1.70 3.11 3.62
C GLY A 218 -0.41 2.36 3.32
N GLY A 219 -0.14 2.17 2.02
CA GLY A 219 1.08 1.54 1.52
C GLY A 219 0.95 0.03 1.28
N PRO A 220 1.77 -0.53 0.37
CA PRO A 220 1.58 -1.90 -0.13
C PRO A 220 2.31 -2.98 0.68
N SER A 221 2.98 -2.64 1.79
CA SER A 221 3.95 -3.52 2.48
C SER A 221 3.33 -4.63 3.34
N ALA A 222 2.01 -4.70 3.44
CA ALA A 222 1.29 -5.74 4.18
C ALA A 222 0.82 -6.92 3.30
N GLY A 223 1.02 -6.85 1.98
CA GLY A 223 0.46 -7.79 1.01
C GLY A 223 0.80 -9.24 1.27
N LEU A 224 2.07 -9.55 1.60
CA LEU A 224 2.47 -10.91 1.98
C LEU A 224 1.65 -11.42 3.18
N MET A 225 1.55 -10.60 4.21
CA MET A 225 0.92 -11.02 5.47
C MET A 225 -0.61 -11.12 5.32
N PHE A 226 -1.24 -10.26 4.53
CA PHE A 226 -2.64 -10.41 4.15
C PHE A 226 -2.89 -11.71 3.37
N SER A 227 -1.98 -12.07 2.44
CA SER A 227 -2.09 -13.33 1.70
C SER A 227 -2.04 -14.55 2.63
N LEU A 228 -1.16 -14.52 3.65
CA LEU A 228 -1.03 -15.60 4.63
C LEU A 228 -2.28 -15.71 5.51
N GLU A 229 -2.82 -14.60 5.99
CA GLU A 229 -4.03 -14.59 6.81
C GLU A 229 -5.25 -15.11 6.03
N ILE A 230 -5.48 -14.58 4.80
CA ILE A 230 -6.59 -15.04 3.95
C ILE A 230 -6.44 -16.54 3.64
N TYR A 231 -5.23 -17.00 3.28
CA TYR A 231 -4.96 -18.41 3.01
C TYR A 231 -5.22 -19.29 4.24
N ASN A 232 -4.81 -18.81 5.41
CA ASN A 232 -5.04 -19.49 6.67
C ASN A 232 -6.54 -19.63 7.00
N GLN A 233 -7.33 -18.57 6.81
CA GLN A 233 -8.78 -18.59 7.02
C GLN A 233 -9.52 -19.47 5.99
N LEU A 234 -8.99 -19.62 4.76
CA LEU A 234 -9.59 -20.45 3.70
C LEU A 234 -9.33 -21.95 3.86
N THR A 235 -8.42 -22.36 4.73
CA THR A 235 -8.01 -23.76 4.88
C THR A 235 -8.41 -24.30 6.24
N ASP A 236 -8.51 -25.64 6.37
CA ASP A 236 -8.81 -26.30 7.65
C ASP A 236 -7.56 -26.45 8.57
N ILE A 237 -6.46 -25.80 8.21
CA ILE A 237 -5.16 -25.91 8.90
C ILE A 237 -4.82 -24.59 9.56
N ASP A 238 -4.62 -24.58 10.88
CA ASP A 238 -4.09 -23.43 11.61
C ASP A 238 -2.57 -23.33 11.41
N TYR A 239 -2.14 -22.55 10.41
CA TYR A 239 -0.74 -22.34 10.08
C TYR A 239 0.02 -21.50 11.12
N THR A 240 -0.67 -20.85 12.05
CA THR A 240 -0.01 -20.11 13.14
C THR A 240 0.60 -21.04 14.19
N ALA A 241 0.04 -22.26 14.35
CA ALA A 241 0.40 -23.19 15.44
C ALA A 241 0.36 -22.55 16.83
N GLY A 242 -0.51 -21.57 17.05
CA GLY A 242 -0.64 -20.83 18.29
C GLY A 242 0.44 -19.77 18.54
N LYS A 243 1.26 -19.42 17.53
CA LYS A 243 2.34 -18.44 17.61
C LYS A 243 1.91 -17.05 17.15
N LYS A 244 2.66 -16.05 17.61
CA LYS A 244 2.62 -14.69 17.06
C LYS A 244 3.62 -14.58 15.92
N ILE A 245 3.11 -14.40 14.71
CA ILE A 245 3.90 -14.38 13.48
C ILE A 245 3.73 -13.03 12.80
N ALA A 246 4.73 -12.17 12.92
CA ALA A 246 4.78 -10.91 12.22
C ALA A 246 5.49 -11.01 10.87
N GLY A 247 5.36 -9.97 10.06
CA GLY A 247 6.10 -9.89 8.82
C GLY A 247 5.78 -8.65 8.00
N THR A 248 6.41 -8.58 6.85
CA THR A 248 6.20 -7.52 5.87
C THR A 248 6.63 -8.00 4.48
N GLY A 249 6.15 -7.34 3.46
CA GLY A 249 6.52 -7.59 2.06
C GLY A 249 5.42 -7.08 1.14
N THR A 250 5.81 -6.41 0.06
CA THR A 250 4.89 -6.25 -1.06
C THR A 250 4.68 -7.61 -1.71
N ILE A 251 3.57 -7.80 -2.42
CA ILE A 251 3.32 -9.04 -3.13
C ILE A 251 2.85 -8.74 -4.55
N ALA A 252 3.42 -9.45 -5.52
CA ALA A 252 3.00 -9.41 -6.92
C ALA A 252 1.95 -10.50 -7.23
N GLU A 253 1.25 -10.38 -8.36
CA GLU A 253 0.23 -11.36 -8.77
C GLU A 253 0.79 -12.78 -8.99
N ASP A 254 2.08 -12.91 -9.30
CA ASP A 254 2.77 -14.20 -9.46
C ASP A 254 3.26 -14.81 -8.13
N GLY A 255 3.02 -14.11 -7.01
CA GLY A 255 3.45 -14.52 -5.68
C GLY A 255 4.84 -14.06 -5.27
N THR A 256 5.55 -13.29 -6.12
CA THR A 256 6.86 -12.71 -5.76
C THR A 256 6.71 -11.71 -4.64
N VAL A 257 7.55 -11.82 -3.62
CA VAL A 257 7.63 -10.89 -2.48
C VAL A 257 8.67 -9.83 -2.78
N GLY A 258 8.28 -8.57 -2.71
CA GLY A 258 9.16 -7.45 -2.97
C GLY A 258 9.56 -6.66 -1.73
N PRO A 259 10.59 -5.81 -1.86
CA PRO A 259 11.16 -5.01 -0.78
C PRO A 259 10.19 -3.96 -0.24
N ILE A 260 10.52 -3.43 0.94
CA ILE A 260 9.71 -2.42 1.65
C ILE A 260 10.59 -1.32 2.26
N GLY A 261 9.99 -0.28 2.78
CA GLY A 261 10.69 0.75 3.54
C GLY A 261 10.63 0.53 5.05
N GLY A 262 11.72 0.85 5.77
CA GLY A 262 11.74 0.91 7.23
C GLY A 262 11.74 -0.45 7.92
N ILE A 263 12.40 -1.44 7.36
CA ILE A 263 12.44 -2.81 7.92
C ILE A 263 13.01 -2.81 9.35
N ASP A 264 14.03 -2.01 9.65
CA ASP A 264 14.57 -1.85 10.98
C ASP A 264 13.52 -1.36 11.99
N GLN A 265 12.69 -0.39 11.60
CA GLN A 265 11.58 0.13 12.41
C GLN A 265 10.48 -0.91 12.61
N LYS A 266 10.23 -1.74 11.61
CA LYS A 266 9.24 -2.81 11.64
C LYS A 266 9.66 -3.97 12.56
N ILE A 267 10.96 -4.30 12.59
CA ILE A 267 11.52 -5.28 13.53
C ILE A 267 11.34 -4.81 14.98
N VAL A 268 11.60 -3.54 15.27
CA VAL A 268 11.36 -2.97 16.62
C VAL A 268 9.87 -3.09 16.98
N ALA A 269 8.97 -2.72 16.07
CA ALA A 269 7.52 -2.82 16.31
C ALA A 269 7.05 -4.26 16.55
N ALA A 270 7.59 -5.23 15.82
CA ALA A 270 7.25 -6.64 15.98
C ALA A 270 7.76 -7.22 17.31
N ASP A 271 8.96 -6.84 17.73
CA ASP A 271 9.55 -7.27 19.00
C ASP A 271 8.77 -6.70 20.20
N GLU A 272 8.36 -5.43 20.15
CA GLU A 272 7.54 -4.79 21.17
C GLU A 272 6.17 -5.48 21.37
N GLU A 273 5.57 -6.05 20.30
CA GLU A 273 4.31 -6.81 20.36
C GLU A 273 4.53 -8.31 20.66
N GLY A 274 5.78 -8.73 20.85
CA GLY A 274 6.14 -10.08 21.24
C GLY A 274 6.01 -11.12 20.12
N ALA A 275 6.27 -10.74 18.88
CA ALA A 275 6.34 -11.66 17.76
C ALA A 275 7.44 -12.71 17.98
N GLU A 276 7.16 -13.97 17.68
CA GLU A 276 8.11 -15.07 17.77
C GLU A 276 8.83 -15.33 16.44
N ILE A 277 8.16 -15.01 15.35
CA ILE A 277 8.63 -15.21 13.96
C ILE A 277 8.38 -13.93 13.18
N PHE A 278 9.31 -13.58 12.28
CA PHE A 278 9.15 -12.46 11.36
C PHE A 278 9.55 -12.83 9.93
N PHE A 279 8.63 -12.72 8.99
CA PHE A 279 8.90 -12.87 7.56
C PHE A 279 9.44 -11.58 6.96
N ALA A 280 10.64 -11.65 6.36
CA ALA A 280 11.31 -10.50 5.75
C ALA A 280 11.68 -10.77 4.28
N PRO A 281 11.46 -9.82 3.35
CA PRO A 281 11.90 -9.94 1.96
C PRO A 281 13.39 -10.22 1.85
N ASN A 282 13.77 -11.23 1.06
CA ASN A 282 15.16 -11.67 0.95
C ASN A 282 15.87 -11.15 -0.31
N GLU A 283 15.10 -10.72 -1.32
CA GLU A 283 15.60 -10.11 -2.54
C GLU A 283 16.67 -10.98 -3.23
N GLU A 284 16.34 -12.27 -3.39
CA GLU A 284 17.22 -13.30 -3.97
C GLU A 284 18.59 -13.42 -3.26
N GLY A 285 18.65 -13.09 -1.97
CA GLY A 285 19.85 -13.14 -1.15
C GLY A 285 20.76 -11.91 -1.31
N ALA A 286 20.24 -10.76 -1.71
CA ALA A 286 21.01 -9.52 -1.82
C ALA A 286 21.63 -9.15 -0.46
N LYS A 287 22.84 -8.58 -0.49
CA LYS A 287 23.61 -8.26 0.72
C LYS A 287 23.00 -7.15 1.57
N ASP A 288 22.20 -6.31 0.94
CA ASP A 288 21.48 -5.18 1.53
C ASP A 288 19.96 -5.42 1.54
N SER A 289 19.52 -6.68 1.43
CA SER A 289 18.12 -7.05 1.50
C SER A 289 17.47 -6.69 2.83
N ASP A 290 16.14 -6.54 2.81
CA ASP A 290 15.36 -6.32 4.03
C ASP A 290 15.62 -7.42 5.07
N TYR A 291 15.76 -8.69 4.64
CA TYR A 291 16.12 -9.80 5.53
C TYR A 291 17.46 -9.55 6.25
N GLN A 292 18.52 -9.13 5.53
CA GLN A 292 19.83 -8.89 6.16
C GLN A 292 19.77 -7.74 7.17
N ILE A 293 19.04 -6.68 6.86
CA ILE A 293 18.82 -5.56 7.77
C ILE A 293 17.98 -6.01 8.97
N ALA A 294 16.93 -6.82 8.77
CA ALA A 294 16.07 -7.37 9.82
C ALA A 294 16.88 -8.22 10.82
N VAL A 295 17.70 -9.15 10.34
CA VAL A 295 18.58 -9.99 11.18
C VAL A 295 19.55 -9.13 12.01
N LYS A 296 20.15 -8.12 11.38
CA LYS A 296 21.06 -7.20 12.06
C LYS A 296 20.32 -6.42 13.17
N THR A 297 19.14 -5.86 12.85
CA THR A 297 18.35 -5.09 13.80
C THR A 297 17.88 -5.94 14.97
N ALA A 298 17.32 -7.14 14.71
CA ALA A 298 16.91 -8.07 15.78
C ALA A 298 18.05 -8.37 16.75
N LYS A 299 19.26 -8.61 16.23
CA LYS A 299 20.45 -8.80 17.06
C LYS A 299 20.83 -7.55 17.88
N GLU A 300 20.73 -6.36 17.27
CA GLU A 300 21.08 -5.08 17.93
C GLU A 300 20.15 -4.77 19.12
N ILE A 301 18.84 -5.08 18.97
CA ILE A 301 17.86 -4.89 20.07
C ILE A 301 17.81 -6.06 21.05
N GLY A 302 18.52 -7.16 20.77
CA GLY A 302 18.54 -8.35 21.64
C GLY A 302 17.25 -9.19 21.56
N SER A 303 16.56 -9.16 20.43
CA SER A 303 15.33 -9.93 20.19
C SER A 303 15.62 -11.42 19.99
N ASP A 304 14.76 -12.27 20.57
CA ASP A 304 14.78 -13.74 20.36
C ASP A 304 13.93 -14.17 19.14
N MET A 305 13.34 -13.21 18.41
CA MET A 305 12.48 -13.43 17.25
C MET A 305 13.23 -14.14 16.11
N THR A 306 12.64 -15.19 15.56
CA THR A 306 13.19 -15.89 14.39
C THR A 306 12.91 -15.11 13.12
N ILE A 307 13.94 -14.58 12.45
CA ILE A 307 13.79 -13.88 11.17
C ILE A 307 13.88 -14.89 10.03
N VAL A 308 12.84 -14.94 9.19
CA VAL A 308 12.70 -15.90 8.09
C VAL A 308 12.79 -15.18 6.74
N PRO A 309 13.77 -15.52 5.89
CA PRO A 309 13.85 -14.95 4.53
C PRO A 309 12.77 -15.51 3.62
N VAL A 310 12.14 -14.64 2.83
CA VAL A 310 11.14 -15.02 1.85
C VAL A 310 11.33 -14.23 0.55
N ASP A 311 11.32 -14.93 -0.58
CA ASP A 311 11.33 -14.37 -1.93
C ASP A 311 9.96 -14.53 -2.60
N THR A 312 9.16 -15.46 -2.10
CA THR A 312 7.82 -15.78 -2.64
C THR A 312 6.81 -16.07 -1.53
N PHE A 313 5.52 -15.98 -1.87
CA PHE A 313 4.43 -16.45 -1.00
C PHE A 313 4.59 -17.94 -0.65
N ASP A 314 5.01 -18.77 -1.62
CA ASP A 314 5.24 -20.19 -1.41
C ASP A 314 6.38 -20.47 -0.42
N ASP A 315 7.41 -19.64 -0.33
CA ASP A 315 8.47 -19.77 0.68
C ASP A 315 7.90 -19.61 2.09
N ALA A 316 7.05 -18.59 2.29
CA ALA A 316 6.41 -18.35 3.59
C ALA A 316 5.47 -19.52 3.97
N VAL A 317 4.60 -19.96 3.06
CA VAL A 317 3.72 -21.12 3.28
C VAL A 317 4.54 -22.38 3.57
N GLY A 318 5.59 -22.64 2.78
CA GLY A 318 6.46 -23.81 2.98
C GLY A 318 7.23 -23.82 4.30
N TYR A 319 7.55 -22.64 4.86
CA TYR A 319 8.09 -22.53 6.22
C TYR A 319 7.03 -22.92 7.26
N LEU A 320 5.82 -22.36 7.13
CA LEU A 320 4.70 -22.66 8.05
C LEU A 320 4.30 -24.13 8.02
N GLU A 321 4.25 -24.76 6.85
CA GLU A 321 3.98 -26.18 6.70
C GLU A 321 5.00 -27.09 7.43
N LYS A 322 6.27 -26.70 7.41
CA LYS A 322 7.33 -27.43 8.16
C LYS A 322 7.24 -27.20 9.67
N MET A 323 6.76 -26.03 10.09
CA MET A 323 6.62 -25.69 11.52
C MET A 323 5.49 -26.49 12.19
N ILE A 324 4.42 -26.81 11.46
CA ILE A 324 3.26 -27.56 11.99
C ILE A 324 3.42 -29.09 11.94
N GLN A 325 4.44 -29.62 11.27
CA GLN A 325 4.77 -31.05 11.19
C GLN A 325 5.53 -31.52 12.44
#